data_8afa4877ae407f413901d50f146371f3
#
_entry.id   8afa4877ae407f413901d50f146371f3
#
_cell.length_a   1.000
_cell.length_b   1.000
_cell.length_c   1.000
_cell.angle_alpha   90.00
_cell.angle_beta   90.00
_cell.angle_gamma   90.00
#
_symmetry.space_group_name_H-M   'P 1'
#
loop_
_entity.id
_entity.type
_entity.pdbx_description
1 polymer ?
#
loop_
_entity_poly.entity_id
_entity_poly.type
_entity_poly.pdbx_seq_one_letter_code
_entity_poly.pdbx_strand_id
1 'polypeptide(L)'
;MVEMQFADFVTCGFNQITNNLAKLHYRWGQKADVVIRMPTGGGVGAGPFHSQSNEAWFFHTPGLKIAYPSTPEDAKGLLMTSFEDPNPVMFFEHKALYRSIRGQVPEGYYNIEIGKAKLLKVGN
;
A
#
# COMPACT_ATOMS: atom_id res chain seq x y z
N MET A 1 -8.54 8.98 -2.51
CA MET A 1 -7.23 8.65 -1.91
C MET A 1 -7.04 9.45 -0.63
N VAL A 2 -6.46 8.83 0.39
CA VAL A 2 -6.02 9.44 1.63
C VAL A 2 -4.50 9.30 1.70
N GLU A 3 -3.79 10.34 2.12
CA GLU A 3 -2.34 10.29 2.31
C GLU A 3 -2.00 10.51 3.78
N MET A 4 -1.13 9.67 4.31
CA MET A 4 -0.56 9.81 5.65
C MET A 4 0.86 10.36 5.54
N GLN A 5 1.23 11.23 6.42
CA GLN A 5 2.55 11.88 6.43
C GLN A 5 3.32 11.56 7.73
N PHE A 6 3.78 10.40 8.01
CA PHE A 6 4.01 9.18 7.26
C PHE A 6 3.12 8.03 7.78
N ALA A 7 3.44 6.77 7.40
CA ALA A 7 2.77 5.59 7.93
C ALA A 7 2.78 5.53 9.47
N ASP A 8 3.81 6.07 10.11
CA ASP A 8 3.95 6.18 11.57
C ASP A 8 2.72 6.83 12.23
N PHE A 9 2.07 7.78 11.57
CA PHE A 9 0.93 8.52 12.11
C PHE A 9 -0.43 7.88 11.80
N VAL A 10 -0.45 6.73 11.15
CA VAL A 10 -1.68 6.00 10.85
C VAL A 10 -2.44 5.57 12.11
N THR A 11 -1.76 5.52 13.26
CA THR A 11 -2.36 5.23 14.56
C THR A 11 -3.47 6.20 14.95
N CYS A 12 -3.42 7.43 14.47
CA CYS A 12 -4.50 8.41 14.69
C CYS A 12 -5.83 8.02 14.03
N GLY A 13 -5.77 7.22 12.94
CA GLY A 13 -6.94 6.70 12.22
C GLY A 13 -7.13 5.19 12.35
N PHE A 14 -6.36 4.52 13.21
CA PHE A 14 -6.29 3.06 13.25
C PHE A 14 -7.65 2.41 13.48
N ASN A 15 -8.43 2.92 14.43
CA ASN A 15 -9.78 2.42 14.70
C ASN A 15 -10.71 2.55 13.49
N GLN A 16 -10.67 3.68 12.78
CA GLN A 16 -11.49 3.92 11.60
C GLN A 16 -11.12 2.97 10.46
N ILE A 17 -9.85 2.63 10.33
CA ILE A 17 -9.36 1.70 9.31
C ILE A 17 -9.74 0.27 9.67
N THR A 18 -9.38 -0.20 10.88
CA THR A 18 -9.50 -1.61 11.25
C THR A 18 -10.91 -2.02 11.69
N ASN A 19 -11.63 -1.14 12.38
CA ASN A 19 -12.98 -1.45 12.92
C ASN A 19 -14.12 -0.93 12.05
N ASN A 20 -13.90 0.08 11.23
CA ASN A 20 -14.94 0.61 10.36
C ASN A 20 -14.67 0.26 8.89
N LEU A 21 -13.68 0.86 8.26
CA LEU A 21 -13.41 0.74 6.82
C LEU A 21 -13.25 -0.73 6.39
N ALA A 22 -12.44 -1.51 7.08
CA ALA A 22 -12.20 -2.92 6.79
C ALA A 22 -13.45 -3.80 6.84
N LYS A 23 -14.45 -3.39 7.63
CA LYS A 23 -15.65 -4.20 7.90
C LYS A 23 -16.90 -3.75 7.15
N LEU A 24 -16.84 -2.64 6.41
CA LEU A 24 -18.01 -2.09 5.70
C LEU A 24 -18.62 -3.11 4.75
N HIS A 25 -17.81 -3.74 3.91
CA HIS A 25 -18.31 -4.75 2.98
C HIS A 25 -18.84 -5.99 3.70
N TYR A 26 -18.06 -6.51 4.65
CA TYR A 26 -18.45 -7.71 5.39
C TYR A 26 -19.76 -7.51 6.17
N ARG A 27 -19.92 -6.35 6.81
CA ARG A 27 -21.08 -6.09 7.67
C ARG A 27 -22.33 -5.64 6.91
N TRP A 28 -22.18 -4.85 5.86
CA TRP A 28 -23.31 -4.19 5.19
C TRP A 28 -23.31 -4.35 3.66
N GLY A 29 -22.36 -5.06 3.07
CA GLY A 29 -22.22 -5.20 1.62
C GLY A 29 -21.82 -3.90 0.91
N GLN A 30 -21.40 -2.89 1.65
CA GLN A 30 -21.01 -1.59 1.09
C GLN A 30 -19.61 -1.66 0.50
N LYS A 31 -19.43 -1.04 -0.67
CA LYS A 31 -18.08 -0.80 -1.22
C LYS A 31 -17.34 0.23 -0.37
N ALA A 32 -16.03 0.06 -0.30
CA ALA A 32 -15.14 0.95 0.40
C ALA A 32 -13.86 1.15 -0.41
N ASP A 33 -14.00 1.70 -1.61
CA ASP A 33 -12.96 1.97 -2.61
C ASP A 33 -12.03 3.12 -2.17
N VAL A 34 -11.34 2.90 -1.07
CA VAL A 34 -10.41 3.88 -0.48
C VAL A 34 -8.98 3.37 -0.59
N VAL A 35 -8.11 4.18 -1.17
CA VAL A 35 -6.66 3.96 -1.16
C VAL A 35 -6.05 4.85 -0.08
N ILE A 36 -5.37 4.22 0.89
CA ILE A 36 -4.61 4.91 1.93
C ILE A 36 -3.13 4.76 1.61
N ARG A 37 -2.54 5.82 1.12
CA ARG A 37 -1.15 5.89 0.70
C ARG A 37 -0.26 6.31 1.86
N MET A 38 0.82 5.56 2.11
CA MET A 38 1.66 5.73 3.29
C MET A 38 3.14 5.58 2.96
N PRO A 39 3.92 6.67 2.99
CA PRO A 39 5.37 6.57 3.02
C PRO A 39 5.82 5.86 4.30
N THR A 40 6.60 4.79 4.17
CA THR A 40 7.01 3.90 5.27
C THR A 40 8.50 3.58 5.25
N GLY A 41 9.02 2.97 6.30
CA GLY A 41 10.39 2.51 6.39
C GLY A 41 11.42 3.56 6.77
N GLY A 42 12.60 3.10 7.18
CA GLY A 42 13.74 3.92 7.57
C GLY A 42 14.56 4.45 6.39
N GLY A 43 15.77 4.94 6.70
CA GLY A 43 16.75 5.36 5.71
C GLY A 43 16.76 6.86 5.38
N VAL A 44 15.90 7.66 6.03
CA VAL A 44 15.84 9.12 5.80
C VAL A 44 16.41 9.96 6.94
N GLY A 45 16.89 9.34 8.02
CA GLY A 45 17.49 10.04 9.16
C GLY A 45 16.52 10.86 10.02
N ALA A 46 15.23 10.56 9.97
CA ALA A 46 14.18 11.34 10.66
C ALA A 46 13.76 10.77 12.02
N GLY A 47 14.55 9.87 12.58
CA GLY A 47 14.35 9.27 13.90
C GLY A 47 13.19 8.27 13.96
N PRO A 48 12.86 7.75 15.17
CA PRO A 48 11.93 6.63 15.33
C PRO A 48 10.47 6.96 14.96
N PHE A 49 10.09 8.21 15.01
CA PHE A 49 8.71 8.64 14.70
C PHE A 49 8.43 8.80 13.20
N HIS A 50 9.44 8.58 12.35
CA HIS A 50 9.34 8.71 10.89
C HIS A 50 10.04 7.55 10.17
N SER A 51 10.27 6.43 10.83
CA SER A 51 11.09 5.34 10.29
C SER A 51 10.50 3.96 10.52
N GLN A 52 9.26 3.89 10.93
CA GLN A 52 8.61 2.60 11.20
C GLN A 52 8.20 1.91 9.90
N SER A 53 8.17 0.56 9.94
CA SER A 53 7.59 -0.31 8.93
C SER A 53 6.45 -1.06 9.59
N ASN A 54 5.25 -0.55 9.43
CA ASN A 54 4.09 -0.98 10.20
C ASN A 54 3.00 -1.67 9.36
N GLU A 55 3.34 -2.13 8.16
CA GLU A 55 2.46 -2.91 7.30
C GLU A 55 1.90 -4.15 7.99
N ALA A 56 2.69 -4.78 8.86
CA ALA A 56 2.29 -5.97 9.60
C ALA A 56 1.08 -5.74 10.54
N TRP A 57 0.84 -4.51 10.97
CA TRP A 57 -0.34 -4.18 11.80
C TRP A 57 -1.66 -4.44 11.09
N PHE A 58 -1.65 -4.43 9.75
CA PHE A 58 -2.85 -4.59 8.93
C PHE A 58 -3.05 -6.00 8.37
N PHE A 59 -2.02 -6.85 8.41
CA PHE A 59 -2.10 -8.23 7.88
C PHE A 59 -3.17 -9.09 8.58
N HIS A 60 -3.42 -8.83 9.84
CA HIS A 60 -4.43 -9.55 10.61
C HIS A 60 -5.82 -8.92 10.56
N THR A 61 -6.02 -7.92 9.71
CA THR A 61 -7.31 -7.24 9.58
C THR A 61 -8.01 -7.67 8.29
N PRO A 62 -8.96 -8.62 8.35
CA PRO A 62 -9.74 -9.01 7.17
C PRO A 62 -10.51 -7.83 6.59
N GLY A 63 -10.57 -7.75 5.27
CA GLY A 63 -11.25 -6.67 4.54
C GLY A 63 -10.32 -5.56 4.05
N LEU A 64 -9.04 -5.57 4.45
CA LEU A 64 -8.01 -4.70 3.88
C LEU A 64 -7.16 -5.47 2.86
N LYS A 65 -6.77 -4.80 1.79
CA LYS A 65 -5.70 -5.25 0.89
C LYS A 65 -4.44 -4.44 1.17
N ILE A 66 -3.28 -5.05 0.95
CA ILE A 66 -1.99 -4.40 1.15
C ILE A 66 -1.22 -4.47 -0.15
N ALA A 67 -0.77 -3.31 -0.64
CA ALA A 67 0.13 -3.17 -1.77
C ALA A 67 1.43 -2.49 -1.30
N TYR A 68 2.57 -3.05 -1.70
CA TYR A 68 3.88 -2.54 -1.30
C TYR A 68 4.86 -2.71 -2.47
N PRO A 69 4.87 -1.77 -3.43
CA PRO A 69 5.70 -1.87 -4.63
C PRO A 69 7.19 -1.77 -4.31
N SER A 70 8.00 -2.47 -5.10
CA SER A 70 9.46 -2.47 -5.01
C SER A 70 10.16 -1.85 -6.22
N THR A 71 9.42 -1.60 -7.32
CA THR A 71 9.94 -0.97 -8.54
C THR A 71 9.04 0.18 -8.99
N PRO A 72 9.53 1.11 -9.83
CA PRO A 72 8.69 2.17 -10.41
C PRO A 72 7.53 1.64 -11.25
N GLU A 73 7.75 0.56 -12.01
CA GLU A 73 6.71 -0.13 -12.79
C GLU A 73 5.60 -0.65 -11.88
N ASP A 74 5.98 -1.37 -10.81
CA ASP A 74 5.03 -1.92 -9.84
C ASP A 74 4.28 -0.80 -9.10
N ALA A 75 4.96 0.31 -8.77
CA ALA A 75 4.35 1.43 -8.08
C ALA A 75 3.19 2.03 -8.89
N LYS A 76 3.40 2.26 -10.19
CA LYS A 76 2.34 2.77 -11.06
C LYS A 76 1.22 1.74 -11.25
N GLY A 77 1.56 0.50 -11.63
CA GLY A 77 0.55 -0.52 -11.96
C GLY A 77 -0.28 -0.94 -10.76
N LEU A 78 0.34 -1.13 -9.59
CA LEU A 78 -0.39 -1.46 -8.35
C LEU A 78 -1.23 -0.28 -7.84
N LEU A 79 -0.77 0.96 -8.01
CA LEU A 79 -1.56 2.12 -7.62
C LEU A 79 -2.82 2.25 -8.49
N MET A 80 -2.69 2.04 -9.80
CA MET A 80 -3.85 2.03 -10.71
C MET A 80 -4.84 0.92 -10.32
N THR A 81 -4.35 -0.30 -10.08
CA THR A 81 -5.18 -1.40 -9.61
C THR A 81 -5.87 -1.08 -8.28
N SER A 82 -5.16 -0.40 -7.37
CA SER A 82 -5.71 -0.02 -6.07
C SER A 82 -6.88 0.95 -6.17
N PHE A 83 -6.88 1.86 -7.16
CA PHE A 83 -8.00 2.76 -7.41
C PHE A 83 -9.23 2.08 -7.99
N GLU A 84 -9.05 0.95 -8.66
CA GLU A 84 -10.15 0.18 -9.24
C GLU A 84 -10.72 -0.88 -8.29
N ASP A 85 -9.99 -1.18 -7.22
CA ASP A 85 -10.40 -2.18 -6.26
C ASP A 85 -11.59 -1.68 -5.42
N PRO A 86 -12.68 -2.47 -5.31
CA PRO A 86 -13.83 -2.10 -4.49
C PRO A 86 -13.59 -2.22 -2.98
N ASN A 87 -12.42 -2.69 -2.56
CA ASN A 87 -12.04 -2.83 -1.16
C ASN A 87 -10.97 -1.79 -0.78
N PRO A 88 -10.84 -1.49 0.52
CA PRO A 88 -9.80 -0.59 0.99
C PRO A 88 -8.41 -1.17 0.72
N VAL A 89 -7.53 -0.36 0.14
CA VAL A 89 -6.13 -0.75 -0.10
C VAL A 89 -5.19 0.13 0.72
N MET A 90 -4.38 -0.52 1.56
CA MET A 90 -3.27 0.07 2.27
C MET A 90 -2.06 0.07 1.34
N PHE A 91 -1.71 1.22 0.80
CA PHE A 91 -0.64 1.36 -0.19
C PHE A 91 0.62 1.91 0.47
N PHE A 92 1.58 1.03 0.75
CA PHE A 92 2.84 1.39 1.39
C PHE A 92 3.92 1.72 0.36
N GLU A 93 4.71 2.76 0.61
CA GLU A 93 5.82 3.15 -0.24
C GLU A 93 7.08 3.30 0.60
N HIS A 94 8.09 2.46 0.33
CA HIS A 94 9.34 2.54 1.10
C HIS A 94 10.14 3.79 0.74
N LYS A 95 10.32 4.68 1.69
CA LYS A 95 10.95 5.99 1.47
C LYS A 95 12.36 5.91 0.88
N ALA A 96 13.15 4.91 1.28
CA ALA A 96 14.49 4.72 0.72
C ALA A 96 14.48 4.46 -0.79
N LEU A 97 13.40 3.86 -1.31
CA LEU A 97 13.28 3.55 -2.74
C LEU A 97 13.00 4.78 -3.61
N TYR A 98 12.45 5.85 -3.07
CA TYR A 98 12.10 7.05 -3.85
C TYR A 98 13.29 7.66 -4.62
N ARG A 99 14.50 7.48 -4.10
CA ARG A 99 15.70 8.06 -4.69
C ARG A 99 16.78 7.04 -5.08
N SER A 100 16.68 5.82 -4.56
CA SER A 100 17.68 4.77 -4.79
C SER A 100 17.39 3.90 -6.01
N ILE A 101 16.13 3.81 -6.43
CA ILE A 101 15.71 2.99 -7.58
C ILE A 101 15.22 3.89 -8.71
N ARG A 102 15.70 3.58 -9.90
CA ARG A 102 15.19 4.12 -11.17
C ARG A 102 14.86 2.99 -12.10
N GLY A 103 13.82 3.13 -12.89
CA GLY A 103 13.39 2.15 -13.87
C GLY A 103 12.52 2.79 -14.94
N GLN A 104 12.42 2.12 -16.08
CA GLN A 104 11.45 2.50 -17.09
C GLN A 104 10.06 2.13 -16.60
N VAL A 105 9.11 3.00 -16.88
CA VAL A 105 7.69 2.79 -16.57
C VAL A 105 6.96 2.82 -17.90
N PRO A 106 6.19 1.78 -18.24
CA PRO A 106 5.40 1.78 -19.48
C PRO A 106 4.49 3.00 -19.57
N GLU A 107 4.41 3.58 -20.77
CA GLU A 107 3.46 4.66 -21.06
C GLU A 107 2.03 4.12 -21.07
N GLY A 108 1.07 5.02 -20.93
CA GLY A 108 -0.35 4.68 -20.94
C GLY A 108 -0.82 4.01 -19.65
N TYR A 109 -2.01 3.46 -19.71
CA TYR A 109 -2.70 2.82 -18.62
C TYR A 109 -2.35 1.32 -18.56
N TYR A 110 -2.05 0.81 -17.37
CA TYR A 110 -1.92 -0.63 -17.13
C TYR A 110 -2.15 -0.95 -15.65
N ASN A 111 -2.57 -2.16 -15.38
CA ASN A 111 -2.79 -2.71 -14.06
C ASN A 111 -1.79 -3.82 -13.75
N ILE A 112 -1.46 -3.95 -12.47
CA ILE A 112 -0.76 -5.13 -11.93
C ILE A 112 -1.68 -5.75 -10.90
N GLU A 113 -1.99 -7.03 -11.06
CA GLU A 113 -2.94 -7.73 -10.21
C GLU A 113 -2.38 -7.93 -8.80
N ILE A 114 -3.11 -7.44 -7.79
CA ILE A 114 -2.77 -7.64 -6.38
C ILE A 114 -2.96 -9.13 -6.03
N GLY A 115 -1.96 -9.70 -5.34
CA GLY A 115 -1.99 -11.09 -4.90
C GLY A 115 -1.36 -12.09 -5.88
N LYS A 116 -0.89 -11.65 -7.06
CA LYS A 116 -0.12 -12.50 -7.98
C LYS A 116 1.38 -12.26 -7.85
N ALA A 117 2.13 -13.34 -7.75
CA ALA A 117 3.59 -13.30 -7.77
C ALA A 117 4.13 -13.06 -9.18
N LYS A 118 5.18 -12.25 -9.30
CA LYS A 118 5.97 -12.09 -10.52
C LYS A 118 7.15 -13.06 -10.48
N LEU A 119 7.30 -13.86 -11.52
CA LEU A 119 8.46 -14.75 -11.66
C LEU A 119 9.67 -13.89 -12.05
N LEU A 120 10.63 -13.74 -11.14
CA LEU A 120 11.85 -12.94 -11.37
C LEU A 120 13.00 -13.78 -11.94
N LYS A 121 13.08 -15.05 -11.57
CA LYS A 121 14.13 -15.98 -12.01
C LYS A 121 13.62 -17.40 -11.99
N VAL A 122 13.92 -18.15 -13.06
CA VAL A 122 13.71 -19.60 -13.08
C VAL A 122 14.90 -20.23 -12.36
N GLY A 123 14.64 -21.09 -11.35
CA GLY A 123 15.67 -21.90 -10.71
C GLY A 123 16.15 -23.03 -11.63
N ASN A 124 17.36 -23.50 -11.38
CA ASN A 124 17.89 -24.73 -12.01
C ASN A 124 17.34 -25.95 -11.27
#